data_5346b2aeb000902f6b1f228a65b18b5a
#
_entry.id   5346b2aeb000902f6b1f228a65b18b5a
#
_cell.length_a   1.000
_cell.length_b   1.000
_cell.length_c   1.000
_cell.angle_alpha   90.00
_cell.angle_beta   90.00
_cell.angle_gamma   90.00
#
_symmetry.space_group_name_H-M   'P 1'
#
loop_
_entity.id
_entity.type
_entity.pdbx_description
1 polymer ?
#
loop_
_entity_poly.entity_id
_entity_poly.type
_entity_poly.pdbx_seq_one_letter_code
_entity_poly.pdbx_strand_id
1 'polypeptide(L)'
;MKKVVISTLGLALMTSSLYAGVCSDKLKYDFTFYGAEDKSYVVTKNTFKTATSNFPSEKLLNATLNIDTFSIDTSADLNNGAAKWPAAMVTVRNNNISNNFFKLFEKDAGKVDVKIVKIAANSMDVEFKMNGVTKVIPFAYKTEGDTIKATGKLDVLAFGVDKAWAQFSAVCKSFHHGKSWNEIDINFEVPAS
;
A
#
# COMPACT_ATOMS: atom_id res chain seq x y z
N MET A 1 -4.70 -58.84 -24.21
CA MET A 1 -5.58 -57.73 -23.75
C MET A 1 -4.82 -56.93 -22.70
N LYS A 2 -4.29 -55.74 -23.06
CA LYS A 2 -3.57 -54.87 -22.10
C LYS A 2 -4.56 -53.92 -21.48
N LYS A 3 -4.71 -53.98 -20.17
CA LYS A 3 -5.53 -53.01 -19.40
C LYS A 3 -4.78 -51.70 -19.25
N VAL A 4 -5.31 -50.63 -19.84
CA VAL A 4 -4.85 -49.25 -19.61
C VAL A 4 -5.46 -48.77 -18.30
N VAL A 5 -4.63 -48.52 -17.30
CA VAL A 5 -5.04 -47.83 -16.06
C VAL A 5 -4.90 -46.34 -16.30
N ILE A 6 -5.99 -45.64 -16.46
CA ILE A 6 -6.04 -44.19 -16.49
C ILE A 6 -5.98 -43.69 -15.05
N SER A 7 -4.83 -43.20 -14.65
CA SER A 7 -4.65 -42.49 -13.40
C SER A 7 -5.21 -41.07 -13.54
N THR A 8 -6.40 -40.83 -13.01
CA THR A 8 -6.94 -39.47 -12.84
C THR A 8 -6.17 -38.76 -11.75
N LEU A 9 -5.21 -37.92 -12.18
CA LEU A 9 -4.55 -36.98 -11.28
C LEU A 9 -5.61 -35.93 -10.88
N GLY A 10 -6.13 -36.09 -9.69
CA GLY A 10 -7.06 -35.13 -9.10
C GLY A 10 -6.34 -33.80 -8.89
N LEU A 11 -6.69 -32.80 -9.69
CA LEU A 11 -6.36 -31.40 -9.48
C LEU A 11 -7.13 -30.92 -8.24
N ALA A 12 -6.53 -31.08 -7.06
CA ALA A 12 -7.07 -30.47 -5.84
C ALA A 12 -6.97 -28.95 -6.00
N LEU A 13 -8.06 -28.33 -6.43
CA LEU A 13 -8.23 -26.89 -6.36
C LEU A 13 -8.12 -26.49 -4.89
N MET A 14 -6.99 -25.89 -4.50
CA MET A 14 -6.84 -25.25 -3.21
C MET A 14 -7.68 -23.96 -3.18
N THR A 15 -8.98 -24.11 -2.97
CA THR A 15 -9.92 -22.98 -2.78
C THR A 15 -10.04 -22.53 -1.32
N SER A 16 -9.19 -23.06 -0.42
CA SER A 16 -9.35 -22.87 1.02
C SER A 16 -8.84 -21.55 1.58
N SER A 17 -8.03 -20.76 0.83
CA SER A 17 -7.44 -19.54 1.38
C SER A 17 -8.36 -18.31 1.40
N LEU A 18 -9.48 -18.32 0.67
CA LEU A 18 -10.40 -17.18 0.63
C LEU A 18 -11.19 -16.96 1.94
N TYR A 19 -11.23 -17.98 2.81
CA TYR A 19 -11.99 -17.97 4.07
C TYR A 19 -11.11 -18.23 5.29
N ALA A 20 -9.78 -18.34 5.13
CA ALA A 20 -8.87 -18.44 6.25
C ALA A 20 -9.02 -17.18 7.13
N GLY A 21 -9.06 -17.36 8.42
CA GLY A 21 -8.95 -16.28 9.37
C GLY A 21 -7.60 -15.55 9.19
N VAL A 22 -7.48 -14.36 9.72
CA VAL A 22 -6.23 -13.57 9.69
C VAL A 22 -5.89 -13.08 11.09
N CYS A 23 -4.60 -13.01 11.40
CA CYS A 23 -4.10 -12.40 12.62
C CYS A 23 -4.03 -10.88 12.42
N SER A 24 -5.12 -10.19 12.69
CA SER A 24 -5.29 -8.75 12.40
C SER A 24 -4.32 -7.85 13.16
N ASP A 25 -3.88 -8.25 14.34
CA ASP A 25 -2.86 -7.60 15.16
C ASP A 25 -1.46 -7.62 14.54
N LYS A 26 -1.25 -8.47 13.54
CA LYS A 26 0.02 -8.63 12.81
C LYS A 26 0.01 -8.05 11.40
N LEU A 27 -1.01 -7.25 11.06
CA LEU A 27 -1.03 -6.52 9.78
C LEU A 27 0.21 -5.64 9.66
N LYS A 28 0.94 -5.82 8.54
CA LYS A 28 1.99 -4.91 8.10
C LYS A 28 1.58 -4.30 6.78
N TYR A 29 1.88 -3.03 6.59
CA TYR A 29 1.68 -2.35 5.31
C TYR A 29 2.77 -1.31 5.11
N ASP A 30 3.12 -1.08 3.89
CA ASP A 30 4.05 -0.03 3.49
C ASP A 30 3.73 0.49 2.09
N PHE A 31 4.33 1.61 1.75
CA PHE A 31 4.31 2.12 0.40
C PHE A 31 5.69 2.63 -0.04
N THR A 32 5.91 2.63 -1.35
CA THR A 32 7.11 3.12 -2.01
C THR A 32 6.75 4.24 -2.95
N PHE A 33 7.50 5.34 -2.92
CA PHE A 33 7.38 6.41 -3.90
C PHE A 33 8.70 6.64 -4.64
N TYR A 34 8.59 7.31 -5.80
CA TYR A 34 9.66 7.44 -6.76
C TYR A 34 9.92 8.89 -7.14
N GLY A 35 11.18 9.21 -7.35
CA GLY A 35 11.66 10.45 -7.96
C GLY A 35 12.64 10.17 -9.09
N ALA A 36 13.18 11.22 -9.70
CA ALA A 36 13.97 11.24 -10.92
C ALA A 36 13.19 10.78 -12.17
N GLU A 37 13.63 11.14 -13.36
CA GLU A 37 12.97 10.77 -14.62
C GLU A 37 12.97 9.25 -14.85
N ASP A 38 14.03 8.57 -14.44
CA ASP A 38 14.25 7.14 -14.58
C ASP A 38 13.77 6.32 -13.37
N LYS A 39 13.07 6.95 -12.40
CA LYS A 39 12.66 6.35 -11.11
C LYS A 39 13.84 5.85 -10.23
N SER A 40 15.05 6.35 -10.46
CA SER A 40 16.23 5.92 -9.68
C SER A 40 16.24 6.43 -8.24
N TYR A 41 15.53 7.52 -7.94
CA TYR A 41 15.29 7.97 -6.58
C TYR A 41 14.10 7.19 -6.00
N VAL A 42 14.37 6.33 -5.03
CA VAL A 42 13.37 5.44 -4.44
C VAL A 42 13.34 5.60 -2.93
N VAL A 43 12.17 5.76 -2.35
CA VAL A 43 11.96 5.77 -0.89
C VAL A 43 10.97 4.65 -0.55
N THR A 44 11.48 3.62 0.10
CA THR A 44 10.75 2.37 0.37
C THR A 44 10.27 2.27 1.81
N LYS A 45 9.36 1.33 2.06
CA LYS A 45 8.89 0.95 3.41
C LYS A 45 8.34 2.13 4.22
N ASN A 46 7.77 3.11 3.53
CA ASN A 46 7.09 4.21 4.21
C ASN A 46 5.79 3.70 4.82
N THR A 47 5.46 4.19 6.00
CA THR A 47 4.25 3.80 6.72
C THR A 47 3.67 4.99 7.49
N PHE A 48 2.61 4.75 8.26
CA PHE A 48 2.02 5.73 9.17
C PHE A 48 2.00 5.14 10.57
N LYS A 49 2.43 5.92 11.57
CA LYS A 49 2.51 5.48 12.98
C LYS A 49 1.14 5.31 13.61
N THR A 50 0.17 6.09 13.14
CA THR A 50 -1.20 6.06 13.63
C THR A 50 -2.12 5.53 12.54
N ALA A 51 -2.51 4.27 12.69
CA ALA A 51 -3.49 3.63 11.84
C ALA A 51 -4.30 2.62 12.66
N THR A 52 -5.58 2.48 12.36
CA THR A 52 -6.47 1.54 13.04
C THR A 52 -7.05 0.57 12.02
N SER A 53 -6.80 -0.72 12.21
CA SER A 53 -7.37 -1.78 11.39
C SER A 53 -8.57 -2.43 12.06
N ASN A 54 -9.52 -2.90 11.27
CA ASN A 54 -10.62 -3.74 11.71
C ASN A 54 -10.84 -4.86 10.71
N PHE A 55 -10.89 -6.11 11.18
CA PHE A 55 -11.09 -7.31 10.38
C PHE A 55 -12.36 -8.02 10.85
N PRO A 56 -13.51 -7.75 10.23
CA PRO A 56 -14.78 -8.37 10.61
C PRO A 56 -14.68 -9.90 10.55
N SER A 57 -14.99 -10.57 11.67
CA SER A 57 -14.87 -12.04 11.80
C SER A 57 -13.48 -12.57 11.42
N GLU A 58 -12.42 -11.80 11.70
CA GLU A 58 -11.03 -12.16 11.36
C GLU A 58 -10.80 -12.49 9.88
N LYS A 59 -11.54 -11.84 8.98
CA LYS A 59 -11.47 -12.05 7.53
C LYS A 59 -10.99 -10.82 6.79
N LEU A 60 -10.37 -11.04 5.63
CA LEU A 60 -9.92 -9.96 4.74
C LEU A 60 -11.09 -9.21 4.08
N LEU A 61 -12.14 -9.91 3.66
CA LEU A 61 -13.28 -9.25 3.03
C LEU A 61 -13.96 -8.32 4.02
N ASN A 62 -14.16 -7.06 3.61
CA ASN A 62 -14.62 -5.95 4.44
C ASN A 62 -13.64 -5.49 5.53
N ALA A 63 -12.41 -6.00 5.55
CA ALA A 63 -11.38 -5.41 6.41
C ALA A 63 -11.14 -3.95 6.05
N THR A 64 -10.92 -3.12 7.08
CA THR A 64 -10.69 -1.68 6.93
C THR A 64 -9.39 -1.27 7.60
N LEU A 65 -8.77 -0.20 7.06
CA LEU A 65 -7.64 0.49 7.66
C LEU A 65 -7.91 1.99 7.59
N ASN A 66 -7.98 2.66 8.75
CA ASN A 66 -8.13 4.10 8.86
C ASN A 66 -6.77 4.69 9.25
N ILE A 67 -6.27 5.62 8.46
CA ILE A 67 -4.92 6.15 8.54
C ILE A 67 -4.96 7.64 8.88
N ASP A 68 -4.19 8.05 9.91
CA ASP A 68 -3.80 9.44 10.13
C ASP A 68 -2.55 9.73 9.29
N THR A 69 -2.72 10.47 8.19
CA THR A 69 -1.63 10.74 7.25
C THR A 69 -0.58 11.72 7.80
N PHE A 70 -0.89 12.47 8.85
CA PHE A 70 0.10 13.33 9.52
C PHE A 70 1.08 12.54 10.36
N SER A 71 0.79 11.27 10.62
CA SER A 71 1.69 10.35 11.31
C SER A 71 2.70 9.64 10.40
N ILE A 72 2.92 10.13 9.18
CA ILE A 72 3.85 9.55 8.20
C ILE A 72 5.22 9.24 8.80
N ASP A 73 5.77 8.08 8.49
CA ASP A 73 7.10 7.65 8.90
C ASP A 73 7.89 7.07 7.71
N THR A 74 8.97 7.75 7.36
CA THR A 74 9.91 7.36 6.31
C THR A 74 11.24 6.83 6.87
N SER A 75 11.30 6.51 8.17
CA SER A 75 12.54 6.13 8.86
C SER A 75 13.09 4.78 8.42
N ALA A 76 12.24 3.85 7.99
CA ALA A 76 12.69 2.51 7.59
C ALA A 76 13.59 2.52 6.35
N ASP A 77 13.42 3.48 5.45
CA ASP A 77 14.23 3.62 4.24
C ASP A 77 15.70 3.97 4.52
N LEU A 78 16.01 4.64 5.63
CA LEU A 78 17.37 4.99 6.01
C LEU A 78 18.27 3.75 6.14
N ASN A 79 17.69 2.60 6.47
CA ASN A 79 18.41 1.36 6.73
C ASN A 79 18.32 0.36 5.55
N ASN A 80 17.46 0.60 4.57
CA ASN A 80 17.13 -0.37 3.52
C ASN A 80 17.37 0.17 2.10
N GLY A 81 17.60 1.46 1.93
CA GLY A 81 17.86 2.07 0.62
C GLY A 81 19.31 1.84 0.16
N ALA A 82 19.53 1.90 -1.15
CA ALA A 82 20.87 1.93 -1.74
C ALA A 82 21.63 3.21 -1.33
N ALA A 83 20.93 4.29 -1.03
CA ALA A 83 21.48 5.54 -0.53
C ALA A 83 21.40 5.57 1.00
N LYS A 84 22.55 5.73 1.64
CA LYS A 84 22.60 5.98 3.10
C LYS A 84 22.22 7.44 3.37
N TRP A 85 20.96 7.68 3.70
CA TRP A 85 20.47 9.01 4.03
C TRP A 85 20.80 9.37 5.48
N PRO A 86 21.17 10.63 5.76
CA PRO A 86 21.29 11.12 7.14
C PRO A 86 19.95 11.02 7.89
N ALA A 87 19.97 10.69 9.17
CA ALA A 87 18.77 10.57 9.99
C ALA A 87 17.88 11.84 9.95
N ALA A 88 18.47 13.02 9.80
CA ALA A 88 17.75 14.29 9.64
C ALA A 88 16.80 14.31 8.43
N MET A 89 17.05 13.50 7.39
CA MET A 89 16.19 13.40 6.21
C MET A 89 14.81 12.83 6.53
N VAL A 90 14.64 12.04 7.58
CA VAL A 90 13.33 11.57 8.02
C VAL A 90 12.41 12.75 8.33
N THR A 91 12.89 13.69 9.14
CA THR A 91 12.12 14.89 9.50
C THR A 91 11.78 15.73 8.27
N VAL A 92 12.72 15.92 7.35
CA VAL A 92 12.51 16.67 6.11
C VAL A 92 11.44 15.99 5.24
N ARG A 93 11.57 14.68 5.00
CA ARG A 93 10.59 13.90 4.20
C ARG A 93 9.20 13.93 4.83
N ASN A 94 9.10 13.61 6.13
CA ASN A 94 7.83 13.56 6.84
C ASN A 94 7.14 14.94 6.82
N ASN A 95 7.88 16.03 7.07
CA ASN A 95 7.34 17.39 7.01
C ASN A 95 6.90 17.79 5.61
N ASN A 96 7.66 17.45 4.56
CA ASN A 96 7.28 17.75 3.18
C ASN A 96 6.00 17.01 2.79
N ILE A 97 5.88 15.73 3.10
CA ILE A 97 4.69 14.94 2.80
C ILE A 97 3.48 15.47 3.59
N SER A 98 3.63 15.70 4.90
CA SER A 98 2.53 16.18 5.74
C SER A 98 2.08 17.59 5.37
N ASN A 99 3.03 18.56 5.27
CA ASN A 99 2.69 19.97 5.17
C ASN A 99 2.45 20.43 3.72
N ASN A 100 3.13 19.82 2.74
CA ASN A 100 3.07 20.24 1.34
C ASN A 100 2.22 19.30 0.47
N PHE A 101 1.66 18.23 1.04
CA PHE A 101 0.75 17.34 0.35
C PHE A 101 -0.54 17.10 1.16
N PHE A 102 -0.53 16.34 2.24
CA PHE A 102 -1.74 15.94 2.95
C PHE A 102 -2.51 17.11 3.58
N LYS A 103 -1.83 18.12 4.11
CA LYS A 103 -2.47 19.33 4.66
C LYS A 103 -3.21 20.16 3.62
N LEU A 104 -2.88 20.02 2.35
CA LEU A 104 -3.47 20.78 1.25
C LEU A 104 -4.68 20.09 0.62
N PHE A 105 -5.13 18.99 1.19
CA PHE A 105 -6.36 18.35 0.76
C PHE A 105 -7.56 19.24 1.07
N GLU A 106 -8.46 19.39 0.13
CA GLU A 106 -9.66 20.23 0.27
C GLU A 106 -10.72 19.58 1.18
N LYS A 107 -10.68 18.24 1.30
CA LYS A 107 -11.59 17.45 2.14
C LYS A 107 -10.81 16.38 2.89
N ASP A 108 -11.26 16.11 4.11
CA ASP A 108 -10.71 15.03 4.95
C ASP A 108 -9.17 15.09 5.07
N ALA A 109 -8.59 16.32 5.15
CA ALA A 109 -7.14 16.49 5.32
C ALA A 109 -6.67 15.68 6.54
N GLY A 110 -5.54 14.98 6.37
CA GLY A 110 -5.01 14.11 7.41
C GLY A 110 -5.62 12.71 7.47
N LYS A 111 -6.55 12.36 6.56
CA LYS A 111 -7.24 11.07 6.62
C LYS A 111 -7.21 10.31 5.30
N VAL A 112 -6.92 9.00 5.39
CA VAL A 112 -7.14 8.03 4.31
C VAL A 112 -7.86 6.82 4.90
N ASP A 113 -8.98 6.43 4.27
CA ASP A 113 -9.72 5.22 4.61
C ASP A 113 -9.49 4.17 3.51
N VAL A 114 -9.25 2.93 3.93
CA VAL A 114 -9.00 1.79 3.04
C VAL A 114 -9.95 0.66 3.39
N LYS A 115 -10.51 -0.02 2.39
CA LYS A 115 -11.40 -1.16 2.59
C LYS A 115 -11.19 -2.22 1.52
N ILE A 116 -11.10 -3.48 1.88
CA ILE A 116 -11.12 -4.60 0.93
C ILE A 116 -12.59 -4.90 0.58
N VAL A 117 -12.96 -4.65 -0.68
CA VAL A 117 -14.38 -4.74 -1.13
C VAL A 117 -14.69 -5.99 -1.93
N LYS A 118 -13.66 -6.66 -2.48
CA LYS A 118 -13.81 -7.90 -3.24
C LYS A 118 -12.54 -8.73 -3.16
N ILE A 119 -12.69 -10.05 -3.19
CA ILE A 119 -11.57 -10.99 -3.25
C ILE A 119 -11.87 -12.03 -4.33
N ALA A 120 -10.90 -12.31 -5.19
CA ALA A 120 -10.89 -13.35 -6.21
C ALA A 120 -9.70 -14.30 -5.99
N ALA A 121 -9.44 -15.24 -6.89
CA ALA A 121 -8.42 -16.28 -6.69
C ALA A 121 -7.00 -15.74 -6.40
N ASN A 122 -6.57 -14.67 -7.06
CA ASN A 122 -5.20 -14.08 -6.97
C ASN A 122 -5.23 -12.55 -7.00
N SER A 123 -6.41 -11.95 -6.83
CA SER A 123 -6.56 -10.51 -6.80
C SER A 123 -7.60 -10.10 -5.79
N MET A 124 -7.50 -8.87 -5.32
CA MET A 124 -8.51 -8.22 -4.50
C MET A 124 -8.72 -6.80 -4.97
N ASP A 125 -9.95 -6.32 -4.84
CA ASP A 125 -10.29 -4.93 -5.07
C ASP A 125 -10.25 -4.20 -3.72
N VAL A 126 -9.41 -3.18 -3.65
CA VAL A 126 -9.21 -2.36 -2.44
C VAL A 126 -9.71 -0.95 -2.72
N GLU A 127 -10.71 -0.54 -1.96
CA GLU A 127 -11.25 0.80 -2.01
C GLU A 127 -10.41 1.74 -1.15
N PHE A 128 -10.01 2.87 -1.74
CA PHE A 128 -9.35 3.98 -1.05
C PHE A 128 -10.27 5.20 -1.09
N LYS A 129 -10.44 5.85 0.06
CA LYS A 129 -11.06 7.16 0.17
C LYS A 129 -10.03 8.17 0.64
N MET A 130 -9.76 9.19 -0.17
CA MET A 130 -8.79 10.25 0.06
C MET A 130 -9.30 11.54 -0.54
N ASN A 131 -9.12 12.68 0.13
CA ASN A 131 -9.59 14.00 -0.33
C ASN A 131 -11.09 14.02 -0.73
N GLY A 132 -11.94 13.23 -0.05
CA GLY A 132 -13.36 13.09 -0.36
C GLY A 132 -13.69 12.30 -1.62
N VAL A 133 -12.69 11.76 -2.33
CA VAL A 133 -12.83 10.92 -3.53
C VAL A 133 -12.60 9.46 -3.17
N THR A 134 -13.44 8.58 -3.70
CA THR A 134 -13.32 7.13 -3.52
C THR A 134 -12.91 6.46 -4.84
N LYS A 135 -11.92 5.59 -4.78
CA LYS A 135 -11.43 4.79 -5.92
C LYS A 135 -11.23 3.34 -5.50
N VAL A 136 -11.48 2.42 -6.41
CA VAL A 136 -11.19 1.00 -6.25
C VAL A 136 -9.94 0.66 -7.05
N ILE A 137 -8.94 0.12 -6.37
CA ILE A 137 -7.62 -0.23 -6.92
C ILE A 137 -7.47 -1.75 -6.87
N PRO A 138 -7.13 -2.40 -7.98
CA PRO A 138 -6.85 -3.83 -7.99
C PRO A 138 -5.48 -4.12 -7.36
N PHE A 139 -5.44 -5.09 -6.45
CA PHE A 139 -4.24 -5.64 -5.86
C PHE A 139 -4.06 -7.08 -6.31
N ALA A 140 -2.86 -7.45 -6.73
CA ALA A 140 -2.48 -8.85 -6.84
C ALA A 140 -2.13 -9.38 -5.45
N TYR A 141 -2.53 -10.61 -5.11
CA TYR A 141 -2.11 -11.23 -3.87
C TYR A 141 -1.71 -12.70 -4.06
N LYS A 142 -0.90 -13.18 -3.15
CA LYS A 142 -0.49 -14.59 -3.03
C LYS A 142 -0.35 -14.96 -1.56
N THR A 143 -0.44 -16.24 -1.28
CA THR A 143 -0.11 -16.80 0.03
C THR A 143 1.27 -17.44 -0.04
N GLU A 144 2.17 -17.02 0.84
CA GLU A 144 3.52 -17.58 0.99
C GLU A 144 3.66 -18.17 2.41
N GLY A 145 3.68 -19.50 2.51
CA GLY A 145 3.50 -20.17 3.78
C GLY A 145 2.17 -19.78 4.42
N ASP A 146 2.22 -19.29 5.64
CA ASP A 146 1.05 -18.82 6.39
C ASP A 146 0.83 -17.31 6.28
N THR A 147 1.44 -16.64 5.29
CA THR A 147 1.33 -15.18 5.12
C THR A 147 0.68 -14.82 3.79
N ILE A 148 -0.36 -14.00 3.85
CA ILE A 148 -0.99 -13.38 2.69
C ILE A 148 -0.24 -12.08 2.40
N LYS A 149 0.29 -11.95 1.18
CA LYS A 149 1.00 -10.77 0.69
C LYS A 149 0.27 -10.19 -0.50
N ALA A 150 0.01 -8.90 -0.48
CA ALA A 150 -0.67 -8.21 -1.57
C ALA A 150 0.07 -6.95 -1.98
N THR A 151 0.02 -6.65 -3.29
CA THR A 151 0.64 -5.48 -3.89
C THR A 151 -0.31 -4.80 -4.86
N GLY A 152 -0.30 -3.47 -4.85
CA GLY A 152 -1.09 -2.65 -5.77
C GLY A 152 -0.38 -1.35 -6.10
N LYS A 153 -0.87 -0.66 -7.14
CA LYS A 153 -0.37 0.65 -7.58
C LYS A 153 -1.49 1.67 -7.47
N LEU A 154 -1.19 2.80 -6.85
CA LEU A 154 -2.13 3.88 -6.65
C LEU A 154 -1.59 5.15 -7.31
N ASP A 155 -2.40 5.74 -8.21
CA ASP A 155 -2.18 7.08 -8.73
C ASP A 155 -2.84 8.09 -7.80
N VAL A 156 -2.03 8.90 -7.11
CA VAL A 156 -2.56 9.89 -6.16
C VAL A 156 -3.38 10.98 -6.85
N LEU A 157 -3.08 11.31 -8.12
CA LEU A 157 -3.83 12.32 -8.87
C LEU A 157 -5.28 11.90 -9.15
N ALA A 158 -5.58 10.60 -9.16
CA ALA A 158 -6.94 10.09 -9.31
C ALA A 158 -7.90 10.58 -8.20
N PHE A 159 -7.38 11.17 -7.13
CA PHE A 159 -8.15 11.68 -5.99
C PHE A 159 -8.35 13.20 -5.99
N GLY A 160 -8.09 13.87 -7.13
CA GLY A 160 -8.31 15.32 -7.27
C GLY A 160 -7.38 16.16 -6.40
N VAL A 161 -6.15 15.72 -6.22
CA VAL A 161 -5.14 16.37 -5.38
C VAL A 161 -4.07 17.14 -6.20
N ASP A 162 -4.42 17.57 -7.40
CA ASP A 162 -3.49 18.19 -8.37
C ASP A 162 -2.71 19.37 -7.77
N LYS A 163 -3.40 20.25 -7.03
CA LYS A 163 -2.78 21.43 -6.39
C LYS A 163 -1.80 21.01 -5.29
N ALA A 164 -2.20 20.06 -4.45
CA ALA A 164 -1.37 19.52 -3.38
C ALA A 164 -0.15 18.81 -3.98
N TRP A 165 -0.34 18.04 -5.04
CA TRP A 165 0.73 17.38 -5.77
C TRP A 165 1.71 18.34 -6.42
N ALA A 166 1.22 19.40 -7.06
CA ALA A 166 2.06 20.45 -7.66
C ALA A 166 2.94 21.13 -6.61
N GLN A 167 2.38 21.48 -5.44
CA GLN A 167 3.11 22.07 -4.33
C GLN A 167 4.18 21.11 -3.79
N PHE A 168 3.81 19.86 -3.51
CA PHE A 168 4.73 18.82 -3.05
C PHE A 168 5.89 18.63 -4.04
N SER A 169 5.57 18.48 -5.33
CA SER A 169 6.57 18.28 -6.38
C SER A 169 7.52 19.46 -6.51
N ALA A 170 7.01 20.70 -6.38
CA ALA A 170 7.83 21.91 -6.43
C ALA A 170 8.82 21.97 -5.25
N VAL A 171 8.36 21.73 -4.03
CA VAL A 171 9.20 21.74 -2.82
C VAL A 171 10.23 20.62 -2.84
N CYS A 172 9.85 19.45 -3.36
CA CYS A 172 10.72 18.28 -3.39
C CYS A 172 11.61 18.18 -4.63
N LYS A 173 11.50 19.12 -5.60
CA LYS A 173 12.17 19.03 -6.90
C LYS A 173 13.68 18.76 -6.80
N SER A 174 14.38 19.47 -5.93
CA SER A 174 15.83 19.29 -5.75
C SER A 174 16.18 17.96 -5.08
N PHE A 175 15.34 17.49 -4.16
CA PHE A 175 15.53 16.22 -3.46
C PHE A 175 15.23 15.02 -4.34
N HIS A 176 14.22 15.13 -5.22
CA HIS A 176 13.76 14.05 -6.11
C HIS A 176 14.43 14.10 -7.48
N HIS A 177 15.57 14.76 -7.63
CA HIS A 177 16.31 14.86 -8.89
C HIS A 177 15.45 15.38 -10.06
N GLY A 178 14.61 16.38 -9.77
CA GLY A 178 13.80 17.08 -10.77
C GLY A 178 12.35 16.61 -10.91
N LYS A 179 12.02 15.38 -10.51
CA LYS A 179 10.68 14.79 -10.70
C LYS A 179 10.19 14.01 -9.51
N SER A 180 8.91 14.16 -9.20
CA SER A 180 8.14 13.28 -8.31
C SER A 180 7.13 12.49 -9.14
N TRP A 181 7.04 11.19 -8.92
CA TRP A 181 6.06 10.33 -9.58
C TRP A 181 4.79 10.22 -8.74
N ASN A 182 3.65 10.47 -9.38
CA ASN A 182 2.32 10.39 -8.75
C ASN A 182 1.82 8.96 -8.51
N GLU A 183 2.45 7.97 -9.12
CA GLU A 183 2.17 6.55 -8.92
C GLU A 183 3.04 6.01 -7.78
N ILE A 184 2.41 5.38 -6.80
CA ILE A 184 3.07 4.74 -5.66
C ILE A 184 2.76 3.24 -5.65
N ASP A 185 3.71 2.43 -5.19
CA ASP A 185 3.48 1.02 -4.91
C ASP A 185 3.04 0.85 -3.47
N ILE A 186 2.02 0.04 -3.24
CA ILE A 186 1.49 -0.26 -1.90
C ILE A 186 1.60 -1.76 -1.67
N ASN A 187 2.10 -2.15 -0.49
CA ASN A 187 2.19 -3.53 -0.06
C ASN A 187 1.45 -3.71 1.25
N PHE A 188 0.87 -4.86 1.46
CA PHE A 188 0.48 -5.30 2.78
C PHE A 188 0.72 -6.80 2.98
N GLU A 189 0.96 -7.18 4.23
CA GLU A 189 1.15 -8.55 4.66
C GLU A 189 0.31 -8.81 5.91
N VAL A 190 -0.36 -9.96 5.96
CA VAL A 190 -1.07 -10.42 7.14
C VAL A 190 -0.95 -11.94 7.26
N PRO A 191 -0.57 -12.49 8.43
CA PRO A 191 -0.57 -13.93 8.64
C PRO A 191 -2.00 -14.47 8.59
N ALA A 192 -2.19 -15.60 7.91
CA ALA A 192 -3.38 -16.42 8.02
C ALA A 192 -3.42 -17.10 9.40
N SER A 193 -4.60 -17.27 9.98
CA SER A 193 -4.84 -17.95 11.26
C SER A 193 -5.31 -19.37 11.04
#